data_02934c05eb3f89860bc8e02b1f69709e
#
_entry.id   02934c05eb3f89860bc8e02b1f69709e
#
_cell.length_a   1.000
_cell.length_b   1.000
_cell.length_c   1.000
_cell.angle_alpha   90.00
_cell.angle_beta   90.00
_cell.angle_gamma   90.00
#
_symmetry.space_group_name_H-M   'P 1'
#
loop_
_entity.id
_entity.type
_entity.pdbx_description
1 polymer ?
#
loop_
_entity_poly.entity_id
_entity_poly.type
_entity_poly.pdbx_seq_one_letter_code
_entity_poly.pdbx_strand_id
1 'polypeptide(L)'
;MFLIIDGGTTNLRVTLLSDERKPLDAIARDGGVRHTAVDGNNGRLKAALAECIDQLLARNGLDAGDVKRCVAYGMITSDMGLLEIPHVPAPASAADLRDAMRAQSFPEIAPFPIHFIPGVRNFAGPVDLDNFGMMDMMRGEETEAVGLFKLLEPETSAMFILPGSHNKFVAMSAEGKILGCMTSISGELLDAMTHHTILADAVGGAFVSPEAYDAKMAMEGARACVQNGLGRAAFSGRILKTLGKRSHAEVQSYLLGAALALDVQAMEAFLPDQPEEIPMPDNVIPLHRNLGAALGIAPDMSAPREIVEPRIYVAGKAPVQQAMIDVLEALGHEGAIAVPRELSARMGVTGAAEIGL
;
A
#
# COMPACT_ATOMS: atom_id res chain seq x y z
N MET A 1 -10.68 11.45 24.83
CA MET A 1 -10.40 10.26 24.01
C MET A 1 -10.51 10.56 22.53
N PHE A 2 -9.91 9.73 21.66
CA PHE A 2 -10.01 9.89 20.20
C PHE A 2 -10.43 8.57 19.56
N LEU A 3 -11.13 8.65 18.43
CA LEU A 3 -11.49 7.47 17.63
C LEU A 3 -10.78 7.56 16.26
N ILE A 4 -10.21 6.44 15.83
CA ILE A 4 -9.67 6.28 14.49
C ILE A 4 -10.46 5.19 13.78
N ILE A 5 -11.00 5.53 12.62
CA ILE A 5 -11.76 4.63 11.75
C ILE A 5 -10.87 4.28 10.54
N ASP A 6 -10.54 3.01 10.40
CA ASP A 6 -9.95 2.42 9.22
C ASP A 6 -11.06 1.74 8.42
N GLY A 7 -11.47 2.37 7.33
CA GLY A 7 -12.51 1.85 6.45
C GLY A 7 -11.94 1.33 5.15
N GLY A 8 -11.52 0.06 5.13
CA GLY A 8 -10.99 -0.60 3.95
C GLY A 8 -12.07 -1.14 3.01
N THR A 9 -11.63 -1.81 1.95
CA THR A 9 -12.53 -2.44 0.97
C THR A 9 -13.38 -3.55 1.61
N THR A 10 -12.77 -4.41 2.41
CA THR A 10 -13.43 -5.58 3.03
C THR A 10 -13.69 -5.38 4.51
N ASN A 11 -12.74 -4.80 5.22
CA ASN A 11 -12.76 -4.69 6.68
C ASN A 11 -13.02 -3.26 7.14
N LEU A 12 -13.71 -3.16 8.27
CA LEU A 12 -13.90 -1.94 9.04
C LEU A 12 -13.24 -2.13 10.40
N ARG A 13 -12.43 -1.17 10.84
CA ARG A 13 -11.83 -1.17 12.17
C ARG A 13 -12.03 0.19 12.83
N VAL A 14 -12.43 0.18 14.10
CA VAL A 14 -12.48 1.38 14.94
C VAL A 14 -11.54 1.17 16.11
N THR A 15 -10.62 2.11 16.32
CA THR A 15 -9.62 2.08 17.39
C THR A 15 -9.85 3.27 18.33
N LEU A 16 -9.93 2.99 19.63
CA LEU A 16 -9.98 3.98 20.70
C LEU A 16 -8.57 4.34 21.12
N LEU A 17 -8.28 5.65 21.18
CA LEU A 17 -7.01 6.17 21.69
C LEU A 17 -7.24 6.97 22.99
N SER A 18 -6.23 6.91 23.87
CA SER A 18 -6.14 7.80 25.03
C SER A 18 -5.88 9.25 24.61
N ASP A 19 -5.88 10.16 25.57
CA ASP A 19 -5.53 11.56 25.35
C ASP A 19 -4.06 11.76 24.94
N GLU A 20 -3.18 10.79 25.29
CA GLU A 20 -1.78 10.70 24.84
C GLU A 20 -1.64 10.00 23.49
N ARG A 21 -2.75 9.79 22.77
CA ARG A 21 -2.81 9.13 21.46
C ARG A 21 -2.31 7.67 21.46
N LYS A 22 -2.39 6.98 22.61
CA LYS A 22 -2.02 5.56 22.70
C LYS A 22 -3.24 4.68 22.44
N PRO A 23 -3.15 3.62 21.63
CA PRO A 23 -4.23 2.66 21.45
C PRO A 23 -4.62 2.00 22.78
N LEU A 24 -5.89 2.04 23.12
CA LEU A 24 -6.48 1.42 24.30
C LEU A 24 -7.27 0.16 23.95
N ASP A 25 -8.07 0.23 22.89
CA ASP A 25 -8.96 -0.84 22.49
C ASP A 25 -9.33 -0.71 21.01
N ALA A 26 -9.78 -1.79 20.37
CA ALA A 26 -10.22 -1.78 18.98
C ALA A 26 -11.29 -2.83 18.70
N ILE A 27 -12.19 -2.50 17.79
CA ILE A 27 -13.16 -3.44 17.20
C ILE A 27 -12.91 -3.50 15.70
N ALA A 28 -12.84 -4.72 15.15
CA ALA A 28 -12.77 -4.95 13.72
C ALA A 28 -13.93 -5.85 13.30
N ARG A 29 -14.52 -5.55 12.13
CA ARG A 29 -15.61 -6.33 11.52
C ARG A 29 -15.42 -6.46 10.02
N ASP A 30 -16.00 -7.50 9.44
CA ASP A 30 -16.31 -7.55 8.02
C ASP A 30 -17.45 -6.56 7.75
N GLY A 31 -17.21 -5.57 6.94
CA GLY A 31 -18.17 -4.47 6.75
C GLY A 31 -17.59 -3.28 5.99
N GLY A 32 -16.52 -3.52 5.19
CA GLY A 32 -15.90 -2.49 4.37
C GLY A 32 -16.79 -2.00 3.22
N VAL A 33 -16.28 -1.06 2.43
CA VAL A 33 -17.04 -0.39 1.35
C VAL A 33 -17.49 -1.30 0.21
N ARG A 34 -16.96 -2.54 0.11
CA ARG A 34 -17.40 -3.53 -0.88
C ARG A 34 -18.90 -3.78 -0.83
N HIS A 35 -19.52 -3.74 0.35
CA HIS A 35 -20.96 -3.92 0.49
C HIS A 35 -21.74 -2.77 -0.15
N THR A 36 -21.22 -1.55 -0.15
CA THR A 36 -21.84 -0.41 -0.83
C THR A 36 -21.93 -0.66 -2.33
N ALA A 37 -20.88 -1.21 -2.95
CA ALA A 37 -20.88 -1.56 -4.37
C ALA A 37 -21.91 -2.65 -4.71
N VAL A 38 -22.13 -3.61 -3.81
CA VAL A 38 -23.09 -4.71 -4.01
C VAL A 38 -24.52 -4.24 -3.77
N ASP A 39 -24.75 -3.47 -2.69
CA ASP A 39 -26.08 -3.06 -2.24
C ASP A 39 -26.58 -1.79 -2.95
N GLY A 40 -25.70 -1.06 -3.66
CA GLY A 40 -25.99 0.23 -4.28
C GLY A 40 -26.23 1.38 -3.29
N ASN A 41 -25.93 1.17 -2.00
CA ASN A 41 -26.04 2.17 -0.94
C ASN A 41 -25.12 1.85 0.25
N ASN A 42 -24.81 2.83 1.07
CA ASN A 42 -23.90 2.69 2.22
C ASN A 42 -24.59 2.41 3.56
N GLY A 43 -25.85 1.97 3.56
CA GLY A 43 -26.63 1.71 4.78
C GLY A 43 -25.99 0.67 5.69
N ARG A 44 -25.48 -0.43 5.15
CA ARG A 44 -24.77 -1.47 5.93
C ARG A 44 -23.48 -0.97 6.55
N LEU A 45 -22.70 -0.17 5.79
CA LEU A 45 -21.47 0.45 6.28
C LEU A 45 -21.76 1.39 7.44
N LYS A 46 -22.81 2.22 7.34
CA LYS A 46 -23.25 3.12 8.40
C LYS A 46 -23.68 2.37 9.65
N ALA A 47 -24.50 1.33 9.49
CA ALA A 47 -24.97 0.51 10.62
C ALA A 47 -23.80 -0.21 11.32
N ALA A 48 -22.90 -0.83 10.55
CA ALA A 48 -21.72 -1.50 11.09
C ALA A 48 -20.80 -0.53 11.85
N LEU A 49 -20.61 0.68 11.33
CA LEU A 49 -19.79 1.70 11.98
C LEU A 49 -20.43 2.20 13.29
N ALA A 50 -21.73 2.49 13.28
CA ALA A 50 -22.47 2.87 14.49
C ALA A 50 -22.34 1.81 15.59
N GLU A 51 -22.61 0.54 15.25
CA GLU A 51 -22.44 -0.56 16.19
C GLU A 51 -21.00 -0.72 16.72
N CYS A 52 -19.98 -0.53 15.88
CA CYS A 52 -18.58 -0.58 16.31
C CYS A 52 -18.27 0.53 17.31
N ILE A 53 -18.72 1.76 17.05
CA ILE A 53 -18.51 2.91 17.93
C ILE A 53 -19.23 2.69 19.27
N ASP A 54 -20.52 2.35 19.23
CA ASP A 54 -21.33 2.15 20.44
C ASP A 54 -20.74 1.04 21.32
N GLN A 55 -20.39 -0.11 20.75
CA GLN A 55 -19.79 -1.22 21.48
C GLN A 55 -18.42 -0.86 22.05
N LEU A 56 -17.58 -0.11 21.28
CA LEU A 56 -16.26 0.28 21.74
C LEU A 56 -16.35 1.25 22.93
N LEU A 57 -17.23 2.24 22.86
CA LEU A 57 -17.45 3.18 23.95
C LEU A 57 -18.03 2.48 25.18
N ALA A 58 -19.10 1.70 25.02
CA ALA A 58 -19.75 0.97 26.12
C ALA A 58 -18.78 0.02 26.83
N ARG A 59 -17.94 -0.72 26.07
CA ARG A 59 -16.96 -1.66 26.61
C ARG A 59 -15.88 -0.98 27.46
N ASN A 60 -15.59 0.30 27.17
CA ASN A 60 -14.62 1.11 27.89
C ASN A 60 -15.26 2.04 28.96
N GLY A 61 -16.57 1.94 29.19
CA GLY A 61 -17.30 2.78 30.17
C GLY A 61 -17.32 4.25 29.77
N LEU A 62 -17.30 4.55 28.47
CA LEU A 62 -17.30 5.88 27.88
C LEU A 62 -18.66 6.17 27.22
N ASP A 63 -18.96 7.45 27.09
CA ASP A 63 -20.06 7.93 26.27
C ASP A 63 -19.58 8.81 25.10
N ALA A 64 -20.50 9.24 24.26
CA ALA A 64 -20.16 10.05 23.09
C ALA A 64 -19.54 11.42 23.45
N GLY A 65 -19.82 11.95 24.66
CA GLY A 65 -19.26 13.20 25.15
C GLY A 65 -17.76 13.10 25.50
N ASP A 66 -17.25 11.89 25.71
CA ASP A 66 -15.83 11.64 25.98
C ASP A 66 -14.98 11.67 24.72
N VAL A 67 -15.60 11.63 23.53
CA VAL A 67 -14.91 11.64 22.23
C VAL A 67 -14.60 13.06 21.80
N LYS A 68 -13.33 13.46 21.93
CA LYS A 68 -12.85 14.78 21.53
C LYS A 68 -12.77 14.95 20.01
N ARG A 69 -12.41 13.87 19.29
CA ARG A 69 -12.32 13.86 17.84
C ARG A 69 -12.40 12.44 17.31
N CYS A 70 -13.03 12.31 16.13
CA CYS A 70 -13.13 11.08 15.36
C CYS A 70 -12.55 11.31 13.98
N VAL A 71 -11.58 10.48 13.58
CA VAL A 71 -10.86 10.59 12.31
C VAL A 71 -11.05 9.30 11.51
N ALA A 72 -11.32 9.41 10.21
CA ALA A 72 -11.51 8.30 9.30
C ALA A 72 -10.55 8.39 8.12
N TYR A 73 -10.01 7.26 7.66
CA TYR A 73 -9.16 7.13 6.50
C TYR A 73 -9.45 5.84 5.72
N GLY A 74 -8.87 5.72 4.53
CA GLY A 74 -9.03 4.57 3.65
C GLY A 74 -10.22 4.70 2.71
N MET A 75 -10.69 3.59 2.17
CA MET A 75 -11.76 3.55 1.18
C MET A 75 -13.08 4.17 1.62
N ILE A 76 -13.28 4.37 2.93
CA ILE A 76 -14.44 5.09 3.49
C ILE A 76 -14.52 6.55 2.99
N THR A 77 -13.41 7.09 2.45
CA THR A 77 -13.32 8.45 1.89
C THR A 77 -13.45 8.47 0.36
N SER A 78 -13.92 7.39 -0.26
CA SER A 78 -14.23 7.27 -1.69
C SER A 78 -15.72 7.46 -1.98
N ASP A 79 -16.08 7.44 -3.26
CA ASP A 79 -17.47 7.43 -3.76
C ASP A 79 -18.29 6.23 -3.23
N MET A 80 -17.63 5.09 -2.99
CA MET A 80 -18.25 3.91 -2.37
C MET A 80 -18.28 3.98 -0.83
N GLY A 81 -17.67 5.00 -0.24
CA GLY A 81 -17.59 5.18 1.20
C GLY A 81 -18.73 5.98 1.81
N LEU A 82 -18.40 6.76 2.83
CA LEU A 82 -19.34 7.69 3.49
C LEU A 82 -19.29 9.09 2.88
N LEU A 83 -18.09 9.53 2.46
CA LEU A 83 -17.86 10.87 1.95
C LEU A 83 -16.72 10.83 0.93
N GLU A 84 -17.02 11.10 -0.32
CA GLU A 84 -15.98 11.25 -1.34
C GLU A 84 -15.19 12.53 -1.14
N ILE A 85 -13.86 12.40 -1.06
CA ILE A 85 -12.93 13.54 -0.95
C ILE A 85 -11.92 13.48 -2.10
N PRO A 86 -11.69 14.58 -2.81
CA PRO A 86 -10.66 14.66 -3.83
C PRO A 86 -9.27 14.33 -3.26
N HIS A 87 -8.45 13.67 -4.07
CA HIS A 87 -7.07 13.37 -3.71
C HIS A 87 -6.22 14.64 -3.66
N VAL A 88 -5.31 14.71 -2.70
CA VAL A 88 -4.26 15.72 -2.65
C VAL A 88 -3.17 15.33 -3.65
N PRO A 89 -2.69 16.25 -4.52
CA PRO A 89 -1.56 15.92 -5.38
C PRO A 89 -0.25 15.87 -4.58
N ALA A 90 0.61 14.91 -4.91
CA ALA A 90 1.98 14.89 -4.42
C ALA A 90 2.81 16.05 -5.06
N PRO A 91 3.89 16.54 -4.38
CA PRO A 91 4.34 16.16 -3.04
C PRO A 91 3.39 16.63 -1.93
N ALA A 92 3.12 15.76 -0.95
CA ALA A 92 2.17 16.06 0.12
C ALA A 92 2.74 15.67 1.50
N SER A 93 2.69 16.60 2.46
CA SER A 93 3.03 16.37 3.86
C SER A 93 1.79 15.96 4.68
N ALA A 94 2.01 15.52 5.92
CA ALA A 94 0.91 15.30 6.88
C ALA A 94 0.09 16.58 7.13
N ALA A 95 0.72 17.77 7.06
CA ALA A 95 0.04 19.05 7.19
C ALA A 95 -0.87 19.33 5.98
N ASP A 96 -0.42 19.06 4.76
CA ASP A 96 -1.23 19.23 3.54
C ASP A 96 -2.46 18.30 3.57
N LEU A 97 -2.29 17.06 4.03
CA LEU A 97 -3.41 16.13 4.22
C LEU A 97 -4.38 16.63 5.29
N ARG A 98 -3.89 17.14 6.42
CA ARG A 98 -4.69 17.72 7.50
C ARG A 98 -5.54 18.90 7.01
N ASP A 99 -4.94 19.82 6.25
CA ASP A 99 -5.62 21.00 5.74
C ASP A 99 -6.69 20.66 4.70
N ALA A 100 -6.51 19.54 3.99
CA ALA A 100 -7.46 19.04 3.02
C ALA A 100 -8.57 18.13 3.62
N MET A 101 -8.48 17.78 4.91
CA MET A 101 -9.52 17.01 5.60
C MET A 101 -10.90 17.67 5.48
N ARG A 102 -11.94 16.84 5.51
CA ARG A 102 -13.33 17.30 5.56
C ARG A 102 -14.03 16.69 6.79
N ALA A 103 -14.77 17.50 7.50
CA ALA A 103 -15.62 17.06 8.60
C ALA A 103 -17.06 16.94 8.13
N GLN A 104 -17.72 15.84 8.46
CA GLN A 104 -19.13 15.59 8.15
C GLN A 104 -19.83 14.91 9.32
N SER A 105 -21.03 15.36 9.63
CA SER A 105 -21.90 14.74 10.63
C SER A 105 -22.79 13.68 9.99
N PHE A 106 -22.89 12.55 10.68
CA PHE A 106 -23.80 11.44 10.36
C PHE A 106 -24.52 11.06 11.64
N PRO A 107 -25.65 11.71 11.98
CA PRO A 107 -26.38 11.48 13.24
C PRO A 107 -26.79 10.01 13.44
N GLU A 108 -26.97 9.29 12.34
CA GLU A 108 -27.27 7.85 12.35
C GLU A 108 -26.07 6.96 12.73
N ILE A 109 -24.84 7.52 12.75
CA ILE A 109 -23.61 6.82 13.14
C ILE A 109 -23.18 7.25 14.54
N ALA A 110 -23.06 8.57 14.77
CA ALA A 110 -22.60 9.14 16.03
C ALA A 110 -23.04 10.60 16.17
N PRO A 111 -23.17 11.13 17.41
CA PRO A 111 -23.58 12.52 17.64
C PRO A 111 -22.43 13.54 17.43
N PHE A 112 -21.23 13.11 17.09
CA PHE A 112 -20.07 13.96 16.82
C PHE A 112 -19.67 13.87 15.33
N PRO A 113 -19.00 14.90 14.78
CA PRO A 113 -18.52 14.88 13.40
C PRO A 113 -17.38 13.89 13.22
N ILE A 114 -17.31 13.28 12.04
CA ILE A 114 -16.21 12.45 11.59
C ILE A 114 -15.34 13.29 10.64
N HIS A 115 -14.03 13.29 10.87
CA HIS A 115 -13.04 14.00 10.07
C HIS A 115 -12.34 13.02 9.13
N PHE A 116 -12.46 13.24 7.84
CA PHE A 116 -12.01 12.32 6.80
C PHE A 116 -10.68 12.77 6.21
N ILE A 117 -9.67 11.88 6.20
CA ILE A 117 -8.36 12.11 5.58
C ILE A 117 -8.49 11.83 4.07
N PRO A 118 -8.05 12.75 3.18
CA PRO A 118 -8.05 12.52 1.73
C PRO A 118 -6.99 11.51 1.32
N GLY A 119 -7.18 10.86 0.16
CA GLY A 119 -6.13 10.12 -0.51
C GLY A 119 -5.08 11.03 -1.16
N VAL A 120 -4.03 10.43 -1.73
CA VAL A 120 -2.98 11.12 -2.49
C VAL A 120 -2.95 10.61 -3.92
N ARG A 121 -2.63 11.50 -4.88
CA ARG A 121 -2.33 11.18 -6.29
C ARG A 121 -0.99 11.78 -6.71
N ASN A 122 -0.35 11.20 -7.73
CA ASN A 122 1.03 11.56 -8.07
C ASN A 122 1.23 13.01 -8.51
N PHE A 123 0.28 13.61 -9.22
CA PHE A 123 0.40 15.02 -9.65
C PHE A 123 -0.97 15.70 -9.81
N ALA A 124 -0.95 17.02 -9.92
CA ALA A 124 -2.12 17.83 -10.22
C ALA A 124 -2.42 17.84 -11.74
N GLY A 125 -3.66 18.16 -12.09
CA GLY A 125 -4.07 18.33 -13.48
C GLY A 125 -4.81 17.14 -14.08
N PRO A 126 -5.22 17.27 -15.35
CA PRO A 126 -5.93 16.23 -16.06
C PRO A 126 -5.03 15.04 -16.42
N VAL A 127 -5.62 13.87 -16.56
CA VAL A 127 -4.97 12.66 -17.03
C VAL A 127 -5.38 12.41 -18.46
N ASP A 128 -4.40 12.16 -19.34
CA ASP A 128 -4.58 11.87 -20.76
C ASP A 128 -3.66 10.73 -21.20
N LEU A 129 -3.63 10.43 -22.49
CA LEU A 129 -2.83 9.34 -23.06
C LEU A 129 -1.32 9.58 -22.98
N ASP A 130 -0.88 10.82 -22.81
CA ASP A 130 0.54 11.17 -22.77
C ASP A 130 1.11 11.05 -21.34
N ASN A 131 0.26 11.11 -20.31
CA ASN A 131 0.70 11.16 -18.91
C ASN A 131 0.09 10.08 -18.00
N PHE A 132 -0.90 9.28 -18.47
CA PHE A 132 -1.60 8.31 -17.61
C PHE A 132 -0.64 7.29 -16.97
N GLY A 133 0.45 6.92 -17.65
CA GLY A 133 1.44 5.97 -17.15
C GLY A 133 2.24 6.47 -15.93
N MET A 134 2.23 7.79 -15.68
CA MET A 134 2.88 8.41 -14.51
C MET A 134 1.88 8.69 -13.38
N MET A 135 0.58 8.69 -13.71
CA MET A 135 -0.47 8.90 -12.73
C MET A 135 -0.67 7.63 -11.90
N ASP A 136 -0.73 7.82 -10.61
CA ASP A 136 -1.19 6.82 -9.67
C ASP A 136 -1.91 7.51 -8.51
N MET A 137 -2.66 6.74 -7.75
CA MET A 137 -3.41 7.24 -6.60
C MET A 137 -3.49 6.18 -5.51
N MET A 138 -3.61 6.64 -4.28
CA MET A 138 -3.77 5.78 -3.11
C MET A 138 -4.83 6.36 -2.17
N ARG A 139 -5.47 5.49 -1.41
CA ARG A 139 -6.51 5.88 -0.48
C ARG A 139 -6.52 4.95 0.73
N GLY A 140 -5.78 5.38 1.75
CA GLY A 140 -5.47 4.65 2.97
C GLY A 140 -3.96 4.49 3.14
N GLU A 141 -3.25 4.11 2.09
CA GLU A 141 -1.81 3.87 2.12
C GLU A 141 -0.98 5.15 2.35
N GLU A 142 -1.50 6.34 1.97
CA GLU A 142 -0.88 7.62 2.35
C GLU A 142 -0.84 7.77 3.88
N THR A 143 -1.91 7.39 4.55
CA THR A 143 -2.01 7.42 6.01
C THR A 143 -1.06 6.40 6.64
N GLU A 144 -0.98 5.19 6.07
CA GLU A 144 -0.06 4.14 6.50
C GLU A 144 1.40 4.56 6.31
N ALA A 145 1.73 5.21 5.18
CA ALA A 145 3.08 5.70 4.89
C ALA A 145 3.51 6.81 5.86
N VAL A 146 2.64 7.78 6.17
CA VAL A 146 2.88 8.80 7.20
C VAL A 146 3.13 8.14 8.56
N GLY A 147 2.34 7.12 8.90
CA GLY A 147 2.51 6.37 10.14
C GLY A 147 3.81 5.58 10.20
N LEU A 148 4.21 4.92 9.12
CA LEU A 148 5.50 4.24 9.04
C LEU A 148 6.67 5.22 9.15
N PHE A 149 6.59 6.34 8.46
CA PHE A 149 7.61 7.38 8.56
C PHE A 149 7.78 7.85 10.00
N LYS A 150 6.67 8.08 10.72
CA LYS A 150 6.68 8.45 12.13
C LYS A 150 7.24 7.38 13.06
N LEU A 151 6.97 6.10 12.76
CA LEU A 151 7.40 4.98 13.60
C LEU A 151 8.85 4.57 13.37
N LEU A 152 9.38 4.76 12.16
CA LEU A 152 10.71 4.32 11.75
C LEU A 152 11.75 5.45 11.81
N GLU A 153 11.30 6.70 11.71
CA GLU A 153 12.14 7.92 11.71
C GLU A 153 13.36 7.76 10.78
N PRO A 154 13.15 7.47 9.47
CA PRO A 154 14.26 7.26 8.55
C PRO A 154 15.12 8.53 8.41
N GLU A 155 16.44 8.37 8.42
CA GLU A 155 17.40 9.48 8.31
C GLU A 155 17.52 10.05 6.89
N THR A 156 17.07 9.30 5.89
CA THR A 156 17.12 9.65 4.47
C THR A 156 15.76 9.46 3.82
N SER A 157 15.66 9.74 2.52
CA SER A 157 14.48 9.35 1.74
C SER A 157 14.21 7.85 1.88
N ALA A 158 12.92 7.48 1.83
CA ALA A 158 12.48 6.12 2.02
C ALA A 158 11.52 5.67 0.91
N MET A 159 11.57 4.39 0.55
CA MET A 159 10.55 3.71 -0.22
C MET A 159 9.83 2.75 0.71
N PHE A 160 8.55 2.97 0.95
CA PHE A 160 7.71 2.02 1.68
C PHE A 160 6.99 1.11 0.70
N ILE A 161 7.19 -0.19 0.84
CA ILE A 161 6.46 -1.23 0.09
C ILE A 161 5.41 -1.82 1.02
N LEU A 162 4.14 -1.73 0.60
CA LEU A 162 2.97 -2.19 1.33
C LEU A 162 2.30 -3.32 0.54
N PRO A 163 2.71 -4.58 0.77
CA PRO A 163 2.16 -5.72 0.03
C PRO A 163 0.70 -6.00 0.40
N GLY A 164 -0.11 -6.27 -0.62
CA GLY A 164 -1.53 -6.59 -0.50
C GLY A 164 -2.08 -7.28 -1.76
N SER A 165 -3.37 -7.20 -2.00
CA SER A 165 -3.97 -7.55 -3.31
C SER A 165 -3.45 -6.59 -4.39
N HIS A 166 -3.34 -5.32 -4.04
CA HIS A 166 -2.66 -4.28 -4.78
C HIS A 166 -1.40 -3.90 -3.99
N ASN A 167 -0.23 -4.25 -4.51
CA ASN A 167 1.02 -3.85 -3.87
C ASN A 167 1.25 -2.36 -4.12
N LYS A 168 1.53 -1.62 -3.05
CA LYS A 168 1.74 -0.18 -3.09
C LYS A 168 3.18 0.16 -2.75
N PHE A 169 3.77 1.04 -3.55
CA PHE A 169 5.11 1.58 -3.37
C PHE A 169 4.98 3.08 -3.14
N VAL A 170 5.40 3.57 -1.99
CA VAL A 170 5.25 4.96 -1.60
C VAL A 170 6.62 5.59 -1.38
N ALA A 171 6.98 6.54 -2.23
CA ALA A 171 8.22 7.29 -2.10
C ALA A 171 8.03 8.45 -1.12
N MET A 172 8.95 8.55 -0.13
CA MET A 172 8.95 9.59 0.90
C MET A 172 10.25 10.38 0.87
N SER A 173 10.17 11.69 1.03
CA SER A 173 11.37 12.51 1.26
C SER A 173 11.92 12.32 2.67
N ALA A 174 13.16 12.77 2.93
CA ALA A 174 13.76 12.76 4.25
C ALA A 174 12.97 13.61 5.29
N GLU A 175 12.20 14.59 4.82
CA GLU A 175 11.34 15.43 5.66
C GLU A 175 9.92 14.86 5.87
N GLY A 176 9.65 13.65 5.37
CA GLY A 176 8.37 12.97 5.53
C GLY A 176 7.26 13.44 4.58
N LYS A 177 7.61 14.02 3.42
CA LYS A 177 6.63 14.29 2.36
C LYS A 177 6.46 13.05 1.46
N ILE A 178 5.24 12.70 1.15
CA ILE A 178 4.91 11.73 0.11
C ILE A 178 5.27 12.37 -1.24
N LEU A 179 6.23 11.79 -1.94
CA LEU A 179 6.68 12.26 -3.26
C LEU A 179 5.86 11.68 -4.41
N GLY A 180 5.25 10.54 -4.21
CA GLY A 180 4.40 9.84 -5.14
C GLY A 180 4.21 8.39 -4.75
N CYS A 181 3.41 7.67 -5.52
CA CYS A 181 3.17 6.24 -5.33
C CYS A 181 3.09 5.49 -6.65
N MET A 182 3.29 4.18 -6.58
CA MET A 182 3.06 3.23 -7.66
C MET A 182 2.24 2.06 -7.13
N THR A 183 1.27 1.62 -7.91
CA THR A 183 0.41 0.48 -7.61
C THR A 183 0.61 -0.65 -8.60
N SER A 184 0.68 -1.87 -8.11
CA SER A 184 0.65 -3.08 -8.93
C SER A 184 -0.47 -4.01 -8.47
N ILE A 185 -1.09 -4.72 -9.42
CA ILE A 185 -2.10 -5.75 -9.15
C ILE A 185 -1.50 -7.16 -9.05
N SER A 186 -0.21 -7.28 -8.76
CA SER A 186 0.50 -8.56 -8.71
C SER A 186 -0.08 -9.54 -7.69
N GLY A 187 -0.66 -9.06 -6.59
CA GLY A 187 -1.38 -9.90 -5.64
C GLY A 187 -2.64 -10.53 -6.24
N GLU A 188 -3.45 -9.78 -7.01
CA GLU A 188 -4.60 -10.33 -7.73
C GLU A 188 -4.17 -11.25 -8.89
N LEU A 189 -3.07 -10.92 -9.58
CA LEU A 189 -2.52 -11.80 -10.60
C LEU A 189 -2.06 -13.13 -10.00
N LEU A 190 -1.41 -13.11 -8.85
CA LEU A 190 -1.02 -14.31 -8.13
C LEU A 190 -2.26 -15.13 -7.70
N ASP A 191 -3.31 -14.47 -7.21
CA ASP A 191 -4.58 -15.12 -6.87
C ASP A 191 -5.20 -15.79 -8.09
N ALA A 192 -5.29 -15.08 -9.21
CA ALA A 192 -5.81 -15.60 -10.46
C ALA A 192 -4.99 -16.81 -10.96
N MET A 193 -3.65 -16.73 -10.93
CA MET A 193 -2.78 -17.85 -11.31
C MET A 193 -2.98 -19.06 -10.39
N THR A 194 -3.15 -18.84 -9.10
CA THR A 194 -3.29 -19.89 -8.09
C THR A 194 -4.61 -20.61 -8.17
N HIS A 195 -5.72 -19.90 -8.44
CA HIS A 195 -7.07 -20.45 -8.31
C HIS A 195 -7.81 -20.59 -9.64
N HIS A 196 -7.49 -19.78 -10.67
CA HIS A 196 -8.32 -19.63 -11.87
C HIS A 196 -7.61 -19.97 -13.18
N THR A 197 -6.42 -20.58 -13.10
CA THR A 197 -5.67 -21.00 -14.30
C THR A 197 -5.31 -22.49 -14.25
N ILE A 198 -4.67 -23.00 -15.31
CA ILE A 198 -4.11 -24.34 -15.36
C ILE A 198 -3.01 -24.58 -14.29
N LEU A 199 -2.53 -23.53 -13.65
CA LEU A 199 -1.51 -23.63 -12.61
C LEU A 199 -2.11 -24.08 -11.27
N ALA A 200 -3.42 -23.98 -11.06
CA ALA A 200 -4.09 -24.37 -9.82
C ALA A 200 -3.71 -25.79 -9.36
N ASP A 201 -3.66 -26.75 -10.31
CA ASP A 201 -3.19 -28.11 -10.02
C ASP A 201 -1.71 -28.15 -9.58
N ALA A 202 -0.85 -27.35 -10.20
CA ALA A 202 0.57 -27.32 -9.88
C ALA A 202 0.88 -26.76 -8.48
N VAL A 203 0.04 -25.88 -7.95
CA VAL A 203 0.14 -25.28 -6.62
C VAL A 203 -0.85 -25.84 -5.60
N GLY A 204 -1.68 -26.80 -5.98
CA GLY A 204 -2.71 -27.37 -5.11
C GLY A 204 -3.81 -26.38 -4.72
N GLY A 205 -4.06 -25.35 -5.54
CA GLY A 205 -5.07 -24.32 -5.32
C GLY A 205 -4.86 -23.50 -4.03
N ALA A 206 -3.61 -23.26 -3.64
CA ALA A 206 -3.30 -22.55 -2.40
C ALA A 206 -2.04 -21.69 -2.53
N PHE A 207 -1.98 -20.62 -1.73
CA PHE A 207 -0.76 -19.84 -1.53
C PHE A 207 0.23 -20.60 -0.63
N VAL A 208 1.52 -20.28 -0.75
CA VAL A 208 2.54 -20.82 0.14
C VAL A 208 2.33 -20.30 1.58
N SER A 209 2.42 -21.22 2.56
CA SER A 209 2.41 -20.81 3.98
C SER A 209 3.77 -20.28 4.42
N PRO A 210 3.84 -19.49 5.50
CA PRO A 210 5.11 -18.99 6.02
C PRO A 210 6.13 -20.11 6.34
N GLU A 211 5.65 -21.25 6.86
CA GLU A 211 6.48 -22.37 7.26
C GLU A 211 7.01 -23.20 6.08
N ALA A 212 6.32 -23.13 4.94
CA ALA A 212 6.65 -23.88 3.72
C ALA A 212 7.33 -23.01 2.65
N TYR A 213 7.53 -21.73 2.93
CA TYR A 213 8.16 -20.79 2.00
C TYR A 213 9.62 -21.19 1.71
N ASP A 214 9.95 -21.21 0.42
CA ASP A 214 11.29 -21.51 -0.09
C ASP A 214 11.85 -20.29 -0.82
N ALA A 215 12.77 -19.57 -0.17
CA ALA A 215 13.40 -18.36 -0.69
C ALA A 215 14.15 -18.61 -2.02
N LYS A 216 14.83 -19.76 -2.15
CA LYS A 216 15.54 -20.10 -3.39
C LYS A 216 14.57 -20.23 -4.55
N MET A 217 13.44 -20.90 -4.35
CA MET A 217 12.44 -21.05 -5.39
C MET A 217 11.79 -19.71 -5.76
N ALA A 218 11.57 -18.81 -4.80
CA ALA A 218 11.06 -17.48 -5.05
C ALA A 218 12.05 -16.65 -5.90
N MET A 219 13.33 -16.64 -5.54
CA MET A 219 14.38 -15.97 -6.32
C MET A 219 14.50 -16.53 -7.75
N GLU A 220 14.41 -17.86 -7.93
CA GLU A 220 14.42 -18.47 -9.27
C GLU A 220 13.15 -18.07 -10.06
N GLY A 221 12.01 -17.97 -9.41
CA GLY A 221 10.78 -17.45 -10.03
C GLY A 221 10.94 -16.02 -10.52
N ALA A 222 11.53 -15.18 -9.69
CA ALA A 222 11.81 -13.78 -10.02
C ALA A 222 12.75 -13.67 -11.22
N ARG A 223 13.89 -14.36 -11.20
CA ARG A 223 14.86 -14.38 -12.33
C ARG A 223 14.21 -14.89 -13.62
N ALA A 224 13.40 -15.95 -13.52
CA ALA A 224 12.70 -16.49 -14.69
C ALA A 224 11.68 -15.51 -15.26
N CYS A 225 11.00 -14.72 -14.42
CA CYS A 225 10.06 -13.69 -14.85
C CYS A 225 10.79 -12.56 -15.61
N VAL A 226 11.87 -12.04 -15.04
CA VAL A 226 12.69 -10.98 -15.69
C VAL A 226 13.23 -11.44 -17.05
N GLN A 227 13.73 -12.69 -17.13
CA GLN A 227 14.33 -13.21 -18.35
C GLN A 227 13.33 -13.54 -19.44
N ASN A 228 12.14 -14.04 -19.10
CA ASN A 228 11.22 -14.66 -20.06
C ASN A 228 9.81 -14.05 -20.05
N GLY A 229 9.55 -13.09 -19.17
CA GLY A 229 8.22 -12.55 -18.91
C GLY A 229 7.34 -13.48 -18.07
N LEU A 230 6.33 -12.89 -17.39
CA LEU A 230 5.47 -13.61 -16.44
C LEU A 230 4.78 -14.82 -17.06
N GLY A 231 4.21 -14.70 -18.25
CA GLY A 231 3.46 -15.80 -18.86
C GLY A 231 4.30 -17.07 -19.06
N ARG A 232 5.56 -16.92 -19.51
CA ARG A 232 6.48 -18.05 -19.66
C ARG A 232 6.98 -18.55 -18.30
N ALA A 233 7.35 -17.68 -17.40
CA ALA A 233 7.78 -18.03 -16.05
C ALA A 233 6.70 -18.82 -15.32
N ALA A 234 5.47 -18.33 -15.32
CA ALA A 234 4.33 -19.00 -14.70
C ALA A 234 4.11 -20.42 -15.24
N PHE A 235 4.13 -20.59 -16.57
CA PHE A 235 4.00 -21.94 -17.17
C PHE A 235 5.17 -22.85 -16.78
N SER A 236 6.37 -22.32 -16.55
CA SER A 236 7.51 -23.09 -16.04
C SER A 236 7.25 -23.69 -14.66
N GLY A 237 6.40 -23.06 -13.82
CA GLY A 237 5.93 -23.63 -12.56
C GLY A 237 5.22 -24.98 -12.77
N ARG A 238 4.38 -25.11 -13.82
CA ARG A 238 3.77 -26.40 -14.19
C ARG A 238 4.81 -27.42 -14.63
N ILE A 239 5.83 -27.01 -15.37
CA ILE A 239 6.93 -27.89 -15.78
C ILE A 239 7.70 -28.37 -14.55
N LEU A 240 8.00 -27.49 -13.60
CA LEU A 240 8.66 -27.83 -12.34
C LEU A 240 7.86 -28.88 -11.56
N LYS A 241 6.54 -28.75 -11.50
CA LYS A 241 5.66 -29.73 -10.86
C LYS A 241 5.66 -31.05 -11.60
N THR A 242 5.40 -31.03 -12.91
CA THR A 242 5.08 -32.24 -13.70
C THR A 242 6.34 -33.04 -14.02
N LEU A 243 7.39 -32.40 -14.54
CA LEU A 243 8.63 -33.01 -14.97
C LEU A 243 9.73 -32.93 -13.90
N GLY A 244 9.84 -31.80 -13.22
CA GLY A 244 10.82 -31.54 -12.16
C GLY A 244 10.49 -32.19 -10.82
N LYS A 245 9.24 -32.75 -10.67
CA LYS A 245 8.76 -33.42 -9.45
C LYS A 245 8.84 -32.56 -8.19
N ARG A 246 8.75 -31.24 -8.35
CA ARG A 246 8.74 -30.30 -7.23
C ARG A 246 7.45 -30.41 -6.41
N SER A 247 7.52 -30.13 -5.12
CA SER A 247 6.37 -30.05 -4.23
C SER A 247 5.46 -28.88 -4.59
N HIS A 248 4.23 -28.85 -4.10
CA HIS A 248 3.35 -27.70 -4.26
C HIS A 248 3.97 -26.44 -3.63
N ALA A 249 4.56 -26.55 -2.44
CA ALA A 249 5.17 -25.43 -1.72
C ALA A 249 6.32 -24.79 -2.50
N GLU A 250 7.20 -25.60 -3.13
CA GLU A 250 8.28 -25.11 -3.98
C GLU A 250 7.72 -24.34 -5.19
N VAL A 251 6.65 -24.86 -5.84
CA VAL A 251 6.04 -24.19 -7.00
C VAL A 251 5.26 -22.94 -6.58
N GLN A 252 4.58 -22.96 -5.42
CA GLN A 252 3.92 -21.79 -4.85
C GLN A 252 4.93 -20.66 -4.59
N SER A 253 6.07 -20.98 -3.97
CA SER A 253 7.16 -20.02 -3.72
C SER A 253 7.72 -19.45 -5.03
N TYR A 254 7.93 -20.30 -6.03
CA TYR A 254 8.37 -19.91 -7.37
C TYR A 254 7.40 -18.92 -8.03
N LEU A 255 6.08 -19.22 -8.00
CA LEU A 255 5.07 -18.33 -8.59
C LEU A 255 4.94 -17.01 -7.84
N LEU A 256 5.07 -17.03 -6.50
CA LEU A 256 5.10 -15.81 -5.69
C LEU A 256 6.27 -14.92 -6.11
N GLY A 257 7.47 -15.46 -6.23
CA GLY A 257 8.63 -14.70 -6.69
C GLY A 257 8.47 -14.17 -8.12
N ALA A 258 7.91 -14.96 -9.03
CA ALA A 258 7.64 -14.52 -10.40
C ALA A 258 6.63 -13.36 -10.48
N ALA A 259 5.60 -13.37 -9.62
CA ALA A 259 4.63 -12.27 -9.55
C ALA A 259 5.26 -10.99 -8.98
N LEU A 260 6.02 -11.11 -7.87
CA LEU A 260 6.66 -9.96 -7.23
C LEU A 260 7.77 -9.33 -8.07
N ALA A 261 8.40 -10.08 -8.98
CA ALA A 261 9.40 -9.54 -9.90
C ALA A 261 8.85 -8.43 -10.80
N LEU A 262 7.56 -8.49 -11.18
CA LEU A 262 6.91 -7.43 -11.93
C LEU A 262 6.89 -6.11 -11.16
N ASP A 263 6.68 -6.21 -9.86
CA ASP A 263 6.62 -5.04 -8.97
C ASP A 263 7.99 -4.37 -8.86
N VAL A 264 9.05 -5.18 -8.71
CA VAL A 264 10.42 -4.65 -8.61
C VAL A 264 10.82 -3.99 -9.92
N GLN A 265 10.52 -4.60 -11.08
CA GLN A 265 10.76 -3.96 -12.39
C GLN A 265 10.00 -2.64 -12.56
N ALA A 266 8.74 -2.59 -12.11
CA ALA A 266 7.95 -1.36 -12.16
C ALA A 266 8.49 -0.31 -11.17
N MET A 267 8.95 -0.72 -9.99
CA MET A 267 9.59 0.16 -9.00
C MET A 267 10.87 0.80 -9.57
N GLU A 268 11.71 0.04 -10.27
CA GLU A 268 12.92 0.56 -10.93
C GLU A 268 12.58 1.69 -11.91
N ALA A 269 11.50 1.54 -12.67
CA ALA A 269 11.01 2.58 -13.58
C ALA A 269 10.40 3.79 -12.86
N PHE A 270 9.99 3.64 -11.60
CA PHE A 270 9.38 4.70 -10.77
C PHE A 270 10.41 5.47 -9.94
N LEU A 271 11.55 4.86 -9.58
CA LEU A 271 12.61 5.52 -8.82
C LEU A 271 13.23 6.68 -9.64
N PRO A 272 13.56 7.82 -9.01
CA PRO A 272 14.26 8.91 -9.69
C PRO A 272 15.65 8.44 -10.16
N ASP A 273 16.06 8.98 -11.28
CA ASP A 273 17.23 8.62 -12.08
C ASP A 273 18.47 8.13 -11.33
N GLN A 274 18.98 6.96 -11.75
CA GLN A 274 20.41 6.66 -11.70
C GLN A 274 21.13 7.50 -12.79
N PRO A 275 22.34 8.03 -12.55
CA PRO A 275 23.07 8.75 -13.58
C PRO A 275 23.37 7.84 -14.75
N GLU A 276 23.21 8.39 -15.94
CA GLU A 276 23.30 7.76 -17.25
C GLU A 276 24.47 6.79 -17.42
N GLU A 277 24.18 5.54 -17.84
CA GLU A 277 25.08 4.74 -18.70
C GLU A 277 24.36 3.60 -19.45
N ILE A 278 23.05 3.65 -19.65
CA ILE A 278 22.38 2.68 -20.53
C ILE A 278 21.93 3.40 -21.81
N PRO A 279 22.50 3.08 -23.00
CA PRO A 279 22.01 3.60 -24.27
C PRO A 279 20.60 3.07 -24.52
N MET A 280 19.60 3.92 -24.32
CA MET A 280 18.21 3.61 -24.66
C MET A 280 17.95 3.91 -26.14
N PRO A 281 17.10 3.16 -26.83
CA PRO A 281 16.68 3.51 -28.19
C PRO A 281 16.04 4.91 -28.23
N ASP A 282 16.33 5.69 -29.28
CA ASP A 282 15.94 7.10 -29.45
C ASP A 282 14.42 7.40 -29.35
N ASN A 283 13.59 6.37 -29.32
CA ASN A 283 12.11 6.47 -29.26
C ASN A 283 11.49 6.06 -27.92
N VAL A 284 12.28 5.76 -26.89
CA VAL A 284 11.82 5.44 -25.56
C VAL A 284 12.19 6.60 -24.62
N ILE A 285 11.18 7.37 -24.18
CA ILE A 285 11.36 8.40 -23.15
C ILE A 285 11.25 7.70 -21.80
N PRO A 286 12.33 7.65 -21.00
CA PRO A 286 12.25 7.03 -19.68
C PRO A 286 11.22 7.74 -18.80
N LEU A 287 10.38 6.95 -18.13
CA LEU A 287 9.28 7.44 -17.28
C LEU A 287 9.77 8.43 -16.19
N HIS A 288 10.97 8.24 -15.70
CA HIS A 288 11.64 9.02 -14.66
C HIS A 288 12.00 10.46 -15.08
N ARG A 289 12.33 10.73 -16.35
CA ARG A 289 12.54 12.11 -16.83
C ARG A 289 11.29 12.96 -16.73
N ASN A 290 10.13 12.32 -16.78
CA ASN A 290 8.85 13.00 -16.78
C ASN A 290 8.32 13.28 -15.37
N LEU A 291 8.68 12.49 -14.35
CA LEU A 291 8.21 12.73 -12.99
C LEU A 291 8.77 14.04 -12.40
N GLY A 292 10.04 14.32 -12.60
CA GLY A 292 10.66 15.60 -12.21
C GLY A 292 10.06 16.81 -12.96
N ALA A 293 9.85 16.66 -14.27
CA ALA A 293 9.24 17.70 -15.09
C ALA A 293 7.74 17.91 -14.78
N ALA A 294 6.99 16.83 -14.54
CA ALA A 294 5.57 16.89 -14.17
C ALA A 294 5.35 17.49 -12.78
N LEU A 295 6.32 17.36 -11.86
CA LEU A 295 6.28 17.96 -10.53
C LEU A 295 6.71 19.43 -10.51
N GLY A 296 7.06 20.03 -11.66
CA GLY A 296 7.52 21.43 -11.74
C GLY A 296 8.85 21.68 -11.00
N ILE A 297 9.57 20.63 -10.65
CA ILE A 297 10.90 20.70 -10.04
C ILE A 297 11.88 20.78 -11.21
N ALA A 298 12.16 22.01 -11.67
CA ALA A 298 13.31 22.23 -12.53
C ALA A 298 14.56 21.75 -11.80
N PRO A 299 15.31 20.76 -12.30
CA PRO A 299 16.52 20.34 -11.64
C PRO A 299 17.49 21.51 -11.61
N ASP A 300 17.89 21.94 -10.41
CA ASP A 300 19.06 22.77 -10.25
C ASP A 300 20.29 21.92 -10.62
N MET A 301 20.75 22.05 -11.85
CA MET A 301 21.87 21.30 -12.43
C MET A 301 23.23 21.76 -11.90
N SER A 302 23.29 22.73 -10.98
CA SER A 302 24.53 23.36 -10.53
C SER A 302 25.15 22.76 -9.26
N ALA A 303 24.47 21.87 -8.54
CA ALA A 303 25.00 21.22 -7.35
C ALA A 303 25.23 19.71 -7.59
N PRO A 304 26.42 19.17 -7.22
CA PRO A 304 26.60 17.72 -7.21
C PRO A 304 25.65 17.13 -6.15
N ARG A 305 24.58 16.49 -6.60
CA ARG A 305 23.70 15.74 -5.70
C ARG A 305 24.34 14.38 -5.46
N GLU A 306 24.74 14.13 -4.23
CA GLU A 306 24.92 12.77 -3.77
C GLU A 306 23.53 12.12 -3.84
N ILE A 307 23.32 11.26 -4.86
CA ILE A 307 22.07 10.50 -5.00
C ILE A 307 22.11 9.43 -3.91
N VAL A 308 21.53 9.71 -2.78
CA VAL A 308 21.32 8.70 -1.75
C VAL A 308 20.10 7.89 -2.20
N GLU A 309 20.32 6.64 -2.60
CA GLU A 309 19.21 5.73 -2.89
C GLU A 309 18.26 5.67 -1.70
N PRO A 310 16.93 5.73 -1.93
CA PRO A 310 15.98 5.67 -0.86
C PRO A 310 16.11 4.33 -0.12
N ARG A 311 16.11 4.35 1.20
CA ARG A 311 16.11 3.14 1.99
C ARG A 311 14.77 2.42 1.82
N ILE A 312 14.79 1.16 1.40
CA ILE A 312 13.58 0.37 1.14
C ILE A 312 13.13 -0.31 2.42
N TYR A 313 11.86 -0.12 2.77
CA TYR A 313 11.21 -0.76 3.90
C TYR A 313 10.00 -1.55 3.41
N VAL A 314 9.94 -2.83 3.75
CA VAL A 314 8.84 -3.72 3.34
C VAL A 314 7.96 -4.01 4.55
N ALA A 315 6.72 -3.52 4.53
CA ALA A 315 5.71 -3.85 5.53
C ALA A 315 4.98 -5.16 5.17
N GLY A 316 4.02 -5.56 5.98
CA GLY A 316 3.15 -6.69 5.69
C GLY A 316 3.40 -7.92 6.54
N LYS A 317 3.02 -9.08 6.03
CA LYS A 317 3.06 -10.37 6.72
C LYS A 317 3.86 -11.39 5.92
N ALA A 318 4.47 -12.34 6.64
CA ALA A 318 5.04 -13.53 6.00
C ALA A 318 3.92 -14.35 5.30
N PRO A 319 4.22 -15.03 4.19
CA PRO A 319 5.54 -15.09 3.54
C PRO A 319 5.80 -13.93 2.57
N VAL A 320 4.78 -13.11 2.21
CA VAL A 320 4.87 -12.10 1.14
C VAL A 320 5.92 -11.02 1.46
N GLN A 321 6.00 -10.58 2.73
CA GLN A 321 7.02 -9.63 3.16
C GLN A 321 8.43 -10.17 2.92
N GLN A 322 8.70 -11.41 3.35
CA GLN A 322 10.01 -12.04 3.15
C GLN A 322 10.29 -12.27 1.66
N ALA A 323 9.30 -12.74 0.91
CA ALA A 323 9.43 -12.97 -0.51
C ALA A 323 9.76 -11.68 -1.29
N MET A 324 9.16 -10.54 -0.92
CA MET A 324 9.46 -9.26 -1.54
C MET A 324 10.92 -8.86 -1.29
N ILE A 325 11.45 -9.07 -0.06
CA ILE A 325 12.84 -8.79 0.27
C ILE A 325 13.78 -9.71 -0.53
N ASP A 326 13.50 -11.00 -0.57
CA ASP A 326 14.32 -11.97 -1.31
C ASP A 326 14.32 -11.68 -2.83
N VAL A 327 13.19 -11.22 -3.37
CA VAL A 327 13.07 -10.83 -4.79
C VAL A 327 13.83 -9.53 -5.06
N LEU A 328 13.73 -8.53 -4.18
CA LEU A 328 14.53 -7.31 -4.27
C LEU A 328 16.01 -7.64 -4.30
N GLU A 329 16.49 -8.46 -3.38
CA GLU A 329 17.89 -8.90 -3.33
C GLU A 329 18.30 -9.67 -4.59
N ALA A 330 17.45 -10.60 -5.06
CA ALA A 330 17.70 -11.38 -6.27
C ALA A 330 17.83 -10.53 -7.55
N LEU A 331 17.24 -9.33 -7.55
CA LEU A 331 17.22 -8.38 -8.66
C LEU A 331 18.17 -7.19 -8.45
N GLY A 332 19.00 -7.20 -7.39
CA GLY A 332 20.09 -6.24 -7.20
C GLY A 332 19.81 -5.11 -6.20
N HIS A 333 18.64 -5.10 -5.54
CA HIS A 333 18.29 -4.14 -4.47
C HIS A 333 18.63 -4.70 -3.11
N GLU A 334 19.87 -4.58 -2.70
CA GLU A 334 20.35 -5.06 -1.41
C GLU A 334 19.94 -4.11 -0.27
N GLY A 335 19.81 -4.66 0.95
CA GLY A 335 19.59 -3.87 2.16
C GLY A 335 18.14 -3.44 2.40
N ALA A 336 17.17 -4.05 1.73
CA ALA A 336 15.76 -3.87 2.06
C ALA A 336 15.45 -4.36 3.47
N ILE A 337 14.66 -3.59 4.23
CA ILE A 337 14.41 -3.78 5.66
C ILE A 337 12.99 -4.27 5.88
N ALA A 338 12.84 -5.42 6.54
CA ALA A 338 11.54 -5.87 7.01
C ALA A 338 11.01 -4.94 8.11
N VAL A 339 9.83 -4.35 7.91
CA VAL A 339 9.15 -3.62 8.98
C VAL A 339 8.62 -4.61 10.01
N PRO A 340 8.97 -4.47 11.30
CA PRO A 340 8.45 -5.35 12.34
C PRO A 340 6.91 -5.39 12.34
N ARG A 341 6.36 -6.59 12.60
CA ARG A 341 4.90 -6.82 12.55
C ARG A 341 4.11 -5.87 13.46
N GLU A 342 4.67 -5.55 14.62
CA GLU A 342 4.08 -4.65 15.61
C GLU A 342 3.97 -3.22 15.06
N LEU A 343 4.96 -2.76 14.29
CA LEU A 343 4.95 -1.45 13.65
C LEU A 343 3.99 -1.44 12.46
N SER A 344 4.04 -2.48 11.62
CA SER A 344 3.07 -2.64 10.51
C SER A 344 1.61 -2.64 11.01
N ALA A 345 1.33 -3.27 12.15
CA ALA A 345 -0.01 -3.30 12.71
C ALA A 345 -0.50 -1.94 13.25
N ARG A 346 0.42 -0.99 13.49
CA ARG A 346 0.13 0.34 14.06
C ARG A 346 0.21 1.47 13.05
N MET A 347 0.76 1.23 11.85
CA MET A 347 1.06 2.27 10.87
C MET A 347 -0.17 3.15 10.55
N GLY A 348 -1.30 2.57 10.21
CA GLY A 348 -2.50 3.32 9.86
C GLY A 348 -3.05 4.16 11.02
N VAL A 349 -3.12 3.60 12.22
CA VAL A 349 -3.57 4.34 13.42
C VAL A 349 -2.60 5.46 13.77
N THR A 350 -1.29 5.22 13.68
CA THR A 350 -0.27 6.23 13.95
C THR A 350 -0.34 7.36 12.94
N GLY A 351 -0.47 7.03 11.64
CA GLY A 351 -0.60 8.05 10.59
C GLY A 351 -1.88 8.86 10.70
N ALA A 352 -3.00 8.22 10.99
CA ALA A 352 -4.26 8.92 11.20
C ALA A 352 -4.21 9.86 12.42
N ALA A 353 -3.50 9.46 13.48
CA ALA A 353 -3.28 10.33 14.64
C ALA A 353 -2.32 11.48 14.32
N GLU A 354 -1.28 11.26 13.52
CA GLU A 354 -0.33 12.31 13.12
C GLU A 354 -0.98 13.36 12.19
N ILE A 355 -1.82 12.89 11.26
CA ILE A 355 -2.53 13.77 10.32
C ILE A 355 -3.70 14.46 11.02
N GLY A 356 -4.53 13.73 11.75
CA GLY A 356 -5.87 14.14 12.15
C GLY A 356 -6.00 14.69 13.57
N LEU A 357 -5.05 14.45 14.45
CA LEU A 357 -5.07 14.89 15.84
C LEU A 357 -3.96 15.88 16.13
#